data_0d4f4f06bc92605528ff6e5481ebd016
#
_entry.id   0d4f4f06bc92605528ff6e5481ebd016
#
_cell.length_a   1.000
_cell.length_b   1.000
_cell.length_c   1.000
_cell.angle_alpha   90.00
_cell.angle_beta   90.00
_cell.angle_gamma   90.00
#
_symmetry.space_group_name_H-M   'P 1'
#
loop_
_entity.id
_entity.type
_entity.pdbx_description
1 polymer ?
#
loop_
_entity_poly.entity_id
_entity_poly.type
_entity_poly.pdbx_seq_one_letter_code
_entity_poly.pdbx_strand_id
1 'polypeptide(L)'
;MMIHVRKDYLHLGFTYVSALVFVFVLVFAIQTYPNKEGGILGEEKNTQQAPLFVNREAFELLPITAKAYIVYDIVDKKVIASHNSTTTLPLASLTKVMTALTAHSVAPEATLIRIEPGHIDGSYDLGLRKGQAWRLDELLKYTLTFSSNDGAYAVADSLLGRREFIARMNTVAAGYGLDLVFTDPAGLDEGDVLGGKGSAYDVAVLMSIARREIPGILEATTKKRSTVMTENGPLSGVPNTNQSVAGIIGIEGSKTGYTDLAGDRKSVV
;
A
#
# COMPACT_ATOMS: atom_id res chain seq x y z
N MET A 1 -21.74 -9.09 -69.74
CA MET A 1 -20.61 -8.75 -68.84
C MET A 1 -21.16 -7.90 -67.72
N MET A 2 -21.57 -8.56 -66.64
CA MET A 2 -22.18 -7.93 -65.45
C MET A 2 -21.07 -7.48 -64.48
N ILE A 3 -20.99 -6.20 -64.22
CA ILE A 3 -20.04 -5.64 -63.25
C ILE A 3 -20.69 -5.74 -61.88
N HIS A 4 -20.11 -6.61 -61.02
CA HIS A 4 -20.51 -6.72 -59.61
C HIS A 4 -19.80 -5.59 -58.83
N VAL A 5 -20.55 -4.57 -58.44
CA VAL A 5 -20.04 -3.50 -57.55
C VAL A 5 -20.17 -4.02 -56.13
N ARG A 6 -19.02 -4.16 -55.42
CA ARG A 6 -18.95 -4.56 -54.01
C ARG A 6 -19.69 -3.57 -53.11
N LYS A 7 -20.59 -4.08 -52.29
CA LYS A 7 -21.39 -3.34 -51.30
C LYS A 7 -20.58 -2.84 -50.07
N ASP A 8 -19.27 -3.11 -50.02
CA ASP A 8 -18.47 -2.95 -48.80
C ASP A 8 -18.00 -1.51 -48.56
N TYR A 9 -18.16 -0.61 -49.52
CA TYR A 9 -17.73 0.81 -49.35
C TYR A 9 -18.80 1.74 -48.81
N LEU A 10 -20.08 1.33 -48.79
CA LEU A 10 -21.15 2.18 -48.27
C LEU A 10 -21.22 2.22 -46.74
N HIS A 11 -20.75 1.18 -46.06
CA HIS A 11 -20.76 1.13 -44.58
C HIS A 11 -19.61 1.92 -43.92
N LEU A 12 -18.44 2.04 -44.60
CA LEU A 12 -17.33 2.83 -44.08
C LEU A 12 -17.58 4.35 -44.18
N GLY A 13 -18.28 4.79 -45.22
CA GLY A 13 -18.60 6.22 -45.38
C GLY A 13 -19.57 6.74 -44.32
N PHE A 14 -20.52 5.91 -43.89
CA PHE A 14 -21.55 6.31 -42.93
C PHE A 14 -21.03 6.43 -41.51
N THR A 15 -20.05 5.62 -41.13
CA THR A 15 -19.44 5.67 -39.81
C THR A 15 -18.52 6.88 -39.62
N TYR A 16 -17.79 7.28 -40.64
CA TYR A 16 -16.94 8.47 -40.58
C TYR A 16 -17.73 9.80 -40.59
N VAL A 17 -18.83 9.85 -41.34
CA VAL A 17 -19.72 11.04 -41.37
C VAL A 17 -20.43 11.22 -40.04
N SER A 18 -20.89 10.13 -39.39
CA SER A 18 -21.54 10.22 -38.07
C SER A 18 -20.57 10.62 -36.97
N ALA A 19 -19.30 10.13 -37.00
CA ALA A 19 -18.27 10.52 -36.01
C ALA A 19 -17.89 12.02 -36.19
N LEU A 20 -17.76 12.51 -37.41
CA LEU A 20 -17.48 13.94 -37.68
C LEU A 20 -18.63 14.87 -37.27
N VAL A 21 -19.88 14.46 -37.46
CA VAL A 21 -21.04 15.23 -37.01
C VAL A 21 -21.12 15.27 -35.49
N PHE A 22 -20.77 14.17 -34.81
CA PHE A 22 -20.76 14.13 -33.35
C PHE A 22 -19.69 15.03 -32.74
N VAL A 23 -18.48 15.06 -33.33
CA VAL A 23 -17.40 15.97 -32.89
C VAL A 23 -17.78 17.43 -33.15
N PHE A 24 -18.44 17.74 -34.30
CA PHE A 24 -18.88 19.11 -34.62
C PHE A 24 -19.99 19.59 -33.68
N VAL A 25 -20.94 18.72 -33.30
CA VAL A 25 -22.02 19.05 -32.35
C VAL A 25 -21.44 19.27 -30.94
N LEU A 26 -20.42 18.49 -30.54
CA LEU A 26 -19.76 18.67 -29.24
C LEU A 26 -18.96 19.98 -29.16
N VAL A 27 -18.26 20.34 -30.23
CA VAL A 27 -17.52 21.63 -30.34
C VAL A 27 -18.47 22.81 -30.39
N PHE A 28 -19.60 22.70 -31.10
CA PHE A 28 -20.59 23.77 -31.15
C PHE A 28 -21.37 23.96 -29.85
N ALA A 29 -21.62 22.86 -29.09
CA ALA A 29 -22.22 22.92 -27.77
C ALA A 29 -21.34 23.63 -26.75
N ILE A 30 -20.00 23.51 -26.88
CA ILE A 30 -19.05 24.19 -26.00
C ILE A 30 -18.96 25.69 -26.32
N GLN A 31 -19.16 26.09 -27.61
CA GLN A 31 -19.11 27.50 -28.05
C GLN A 31 -20.40 28.28 -27.81
N THR A 32 -21.54 27.61 -27.61
CA THR A 32 -22.84 28.29 -27.46
C THR A 32 -23.34 28.39 -26.02
N TYR A 33 -22.59 27.92 -25.03
CA TYR A 33 -22.89 28.20 -23.63
C TYR A 33 -22.45 29.64 -23.33
N PRO A 34 -23.38 30.59 -23.12
CA PRO A 34 -23.00 31.90 -22.65
C PRO A 34 -22.41 31.78 -21.26
N ASN A 35 -21.18 32.24 -21.10
CA ASN A 35 -20.62 32.52 -19.77
C ASN A 35 -21.62 33.45 -19.08
N LYS A 36 -22.46 32.90 -18.20
CA LYS A 36 -23.12 33.71 -17.20
C LYS A 36 -22.04 34.10 -16.20
N GLU A 37 -21.44 35.24 -16.44
CA GLU A 37 -20.79 36.01 -15.36
C GLU A 37 -21.89 36.43 -14.38
N GLY A 38 -22.26 35.53 -13.54
CA GLY A 38 -23.04 35.80 -12.33
C GLY A 38 -22.04 35.74 -11.18
N GLY A 39 -21.50 36.89 -10.79
CA GLY A 39 -20.60 37.03 -9.67
C GLY A 39 -21.23 36.52 -8.41
N ILE A 40 -20.70 35.37 -7.95
CA ILE A 40 -20.51 35.10 -6.56
C ILE A 40 -18.99 35.06 -6.43
N LEU A 41 -18.43 36.17 -5.95
CA LEU A 41 -17.12 36.21 -5.34
C LEU A 41 -17.20 35.26 -4.13
N GLY A 42 -17.16 33.94 -4.39
CA GLY A 42 -16.66 33.00 -3.44
C GLY A 42 -15.20 33.36 -3.27
N GLU A 43 -14.84 34.02 -2.17
CA GLU A 43 -13.48 33.99 -1.68
C GLU A 43 -13.00 32.55 -1.81
N GLU A 44 -12.13 32.26 -2.77
CA GLU A 44 -11.18 31.18 -2.62
C GLU A 44 -10.49 31.51 -1.29
N LYS A 45 -10.96 30.87 -0.22
CA LYS A 45 -10.17 30.73 0.98
C LYS A 45 -8.92 30.00 0.52
N ASN A 46 -7.95 30.81 0.11
CA ASN A 46 -6.57 30.38 0.10
C ASN A 46 -6.26 29.99 1.55
N THR A 47 -6.61 28.77 1.90
CA THR A 47 -6.15 28.11 3.09
C THR A 47 -4.66 27.87 2.84
N GLN A 48 -3.87 28.95 2.90
CA GLN A 48 -2.48 28.84 3.27
C GLN A 48 -2.52 28.08 4.60
N GLN A 49 -2.31 26.77 4.51
CA GLN A 49 -2.02 25.98 5.70
C GLN A 49 -0.88 26.73 6.39
N ALA A 50 -1.19 27.27 7.58
CA ALA A 50 -0.17 27.91 8.38
C ALA A 50 1.02 26.96 8.44
N PRO A 51 2.25 27.43 8.19
CA PRO A 51 3.42 26.59 8.19
C PRO A 51 3.42 25.82 9.52
N LEU A 52 3.46 24.50 9.42
CA LEU A 52 3.53 23.64 10.60
C LEU A 52 4.83 24.02 11.32
N PHE A 53 4.74 24.82 12.37
CA PHE A 53 5.88 25.12 13.22
C PHE A 53 6.23 23.86 14.00
N VAL A 54 7.06 23.02 13.41
CA VAL A 54 7.59 21.86 14.10
C VAL A 54 8.68 22.34 15.04
N ASN A 55 8.37 22.33 16.33
CA ASN A 55 9.38 22.59 17.35
C ASN A 55 10.31 21.38 17.47
N ARG A 56 11.46 21.42 16.78
CA ARG A 56 12.47 20.35 16.80
C ARG A 56 13.01 20.10 18.21
N GLU A 57 13.16 21.14 19.02
CA GLU A 57 13.65 21.05 20.40
C GLU A 57 12.70 20.22 21.28
N ALA A 58 11.39 20.21 20.97
CA ALA A 58 10.42 19.40 21.69
C ALA A 58 10.68 17.90 21.55
N PHE A 59 11.26 17.45 20.43
CA PHE A 59 11.63 16.03 20.25
C PHE A 59 12.84 15.63 21.06
N GLU A 60 13.78 16.54 21.31
CA GLU A 60 14.97 16.28 22.14
C GLU A 60 14.61 16.08 23.62
N LEU A 61 13.49 16.66 24.05
CA LEU A 61 12.99 16.53 25.42
C LEU A 61 12.17 15.27 25.66
N LEU A 62 11.81 14.53 24.61
CA LEU A 62 11.04 13.28 24.76
C LEU A 62 11.96 12.14 25.22
N PRO A 63 11.56 11.34 26.23
CA PRO A 63 12.33 10.20 26.70
C PRO A 63 12.20 9.02 25.72
N ILE A 64 12.68 9.20 24.48
CA ILE A 64 12.64 8.18 23.44
C ILE A 64 13.79 7.18 23.68
N THR A 65 13.45 5.94 23.97
CA THR A 65 14.43 4.83 24.22
C THR A 65 14.72 4.00 22.98
N ALA A 66 14.12 4.33 21.83
CA ALA A 66 14.34 3.60 20.59
C ALA A 66 15.80 3.71 20.12
N LYS A 67 16.38 2.60 19.64
CA LYS A 67 17.73 2.56 19.08
C LYS A 67 17.89 3.44 17.83
N ALA A 68 16.82 3.57 17.06
CA ALA A 68 16.72 4.47 15.91
C ALA A 68 15.28 4.95 15.75
N TYR A 69 15.09 6.22 15.34
CA TYR A 69 13.80 6.75 14.95
C TYR A 69 13.94 7.83 13.90
N ILE A 70 12.84 8.12 13.22
CA ILE A 70 12.71 9.25 12.30
C ILE A 70 11.28 9.80 12.34
N VAL A 71 11.16 11.11 12.26
CA VAL A 71 9.95 11.84 11.89
C VAL A 71 10.24 12.50 10.54
N TYR A 72 9.52 12.07 9.53
CA TYR A 72 9.77 12.42 8.14
C TYR A 72 8.54 13.09 7.52
N ASP A 73 8.73 14.30 7.00
CA ASP A 73 7.72 15.01 6.23
C ASP A 73 7.69 14.42 4.81
N ILE A 74 6.62 13.70 4.50
CA ILE A 74 6.45 13.04 3.20
C ILE A 74 6.09 14.00 2.06
N VAL A 75 5.57 15.20 2.38
CA VAL A 75 5.21 16.23 1.40
C VAL A 75 6.46 17.00 1.00
N ASP A 76 7.13 17.58 1.97
CA ASP A 76 8.35 18.38 1.75
C ASP A 76 9.62 17.51 1.62
N LYS A 77 9.52 16.21 1.87
CA LYS A 77 10.64 15.25 1.87
C LYS A 77 11.78 15.67 2.80
N LYS A 78 11.41 16.12 4.00
CA LYS A 78 12.37 16.62 5.00
C LYS A 78 12.35 15.78 6.26
N VAL A 79 13.53 15.57 6.83
CA VAL A 79 13.65 15.01 8.18
C VAL A 79 13.34 16.10 9.20
N ILE A 80 12.32 15.87 10.02
CA ILE A 80 11.91 16.78 11.11
C ILE A 80 12.71 16.48 12.36
N ALA A 81 12.78 15.19 12.75
CA ALA A 81 13.58 14.71 13.87
C ALA A 81 14.08 13.30 13.58
N SER A 82 15.25 12.95 14.07
CA SER A 82 15.80 11.61 13.89
C SER A 82 16.88 11.28 14.90
N HIS A 83 17.05 9.99 15.15
CA HIS A 83 18.18 9.43 15.87
C HIS A 83 18.60 8.15 15.17
N ASN A 84 19.88 8.00 14.84
CA ASN A 84 20.43 6.82 14.14
C ASN A 84 19.60 6.35 12.92
N SER A 85 18.92 7.27 12.24
CA SER A 85 17.89 6.96 11.24
C SER A 85 18.41 6.23 10.00
N THR A 86 19.71 6.24 9.75
CA THR A 86 20.38 5.54 8.64
C THR A 86 21.04 4.23 9.08
N THR A 87 20.97 3.88 10.36
CA THR A 87 21.54 2.63 10.86
C THR A 87 20.67 1.45 10.41
N THR A 88 21.29 0.46 9.78
CA THR A 88 20.61 -0.78 9.38
C THR A 88 20.29 -1.64 10.59
N LEU A 89 19.01 -1.96 10.76
CA LEU A 89 18.46 -2.76 11.86
C LEU A 89 17.52 -3.84 11.31
N PRO A 90 17.27 -4.93 12.09
CA PRO A 90 16.24 -5.90 11.73
C PRO A 90 14.86 -5.23 11.65
N LEU A 91 14.05 -5.61 10.66
CA LEU A 91 12.73 -5.01 10.41
C LEU A 91 11.58 -5.77 11.04
N ALA A 92 11.74 -7.06 11.28
CA ALA A 92 10.64 -7.94 11.69
C ALA A 92 9.45 -7.78 10.71
N SER A 93 8.22 -7.79 11.20
CA SER A 93 7.00 -7.68 10.39
C SER A 93 6.78 -6.33 9.70
N LEU A 94 7.65 -5.33 9.83
CA LEU A 94 7.63 -4.17 8.93
C LEU A 94 7.89 -4.60 7.48
N THR A 95 8.60 -5.71 7.28
CA THR A 95 8.80 -6.41 5.99
C THR A 95 7.51 -6.63 5.21
N LYS A 96 6.38 -6.90 5.90
CA LYS A 96 5.10 -7.18 5.25
C LYS A 96 4.53 -6.01 4.43
N VAL A 97 5.01 -4.79 4.68
CA VAL A 97 4.67 -3.63 3.83
C VAL A 97 5.28 -3.81 2.44
N MET A 98 6.54 -4.27 2.36
CA MET A 98 7.18 -4.60 1.08
C MET A 98 6.51 -5.81 0.41
N THR A 99 6.10 -6.81 1.18
CA THR A 99 5.33 -7.95 0.67
C THR A 99 4.05 -7.49 -0.01
N ALA A 100 3.30 -6.57 0.62
CA ALA A 100 2.07 -6.02 0.03
C ALA A 100 2.35 -5.21 -1.26
N LEU A 101 3.36 -4.35 -1.26
CA LEU A 101 3.78 -3.61 -2.46
C LEU A 101 4.24 -4.53 -3.59
N THR A 102 5.02 -5.57 -3.25
CA THR A 102 5.48 -6.55 -4.23
C THR A 102 4.30 -7.30 -4.85
N ALA A 103 3.37 -7.80 -4.01
CA ALA A 103 2.17 -8.48 -4.47
C ALA A 103 1.32 -7.60 -5.40
N HIS A 104 1.10 -6.34 -5.03
CA HIS A 104 0.40 -5.36 -5.86
C HIS A 104 1.09 -5.13 -7.21
N SER A 105 2.44 -5.17 -7.26
CA SER A 105 3.22 -4.97 -8.49
C SER A 105 3.16 -6.15 -9.46
N VAL A 106 2.77 -7.34 -9.01
CA VAL A 106 2.84 -8.58 -9.82
C VAL A 106 1.48 -9.20 -10.12
N ALA A 107 0.41 -8.80 -9.41
CA ALA A 107 -0.92 -9.38 -9.60
C ALA A 107 -2.04 -8.37 -9.35
N PRO A 108 -3.18 -8.48 -10.07
CA PRO A 108 -4.39 -7.69 -9.80
C PRO A 108 -4.93 -7.98 -8.39
N GLU A 109 -5.50 -6.96 -7.74
CA GLU A 109 -6.08 -7.06 -6.39
C GLU A 109 -7.19 -8.13 -6.28
N ALA A 110 -7.90 -8.42 -7.37
CA ALA A 110 -8.94 -9.43 -7.43
C ALA A 110 -8.43 -10.87 -7.56
N THR A 111 -7.10 -11.08 -7.68
CA THR A 111 -6.50 -12.40 -7.78
C THR A 111 -6.91 -13.26 -6.58
N LEU A 112 -7.33 -14.50 -6.84
CA LEU A 112 -7.70 -15.44 -5.78
C LEU A 112 -6.47 -16.19 -5.28
N ILE A 113 -6.21 -16.09 -3.99
CA ILE A 113 -5.16 -16.80 -3.27
C ILE A 113 -5.81 -17.93 -2.46
N ARG A 114 -5.44 -19.15 -2.71
CA ARG A 114 -5.90 -20.32 -1.93
C ARG A 114 -4.92 -20.60 -0.79
N ILE A 115 -5.45 -20.75 0.41
CA ILE A 115 -4.64 -21.08 1.58
C ILE A 115 -4.33 -22.57 1.57
N GLU A 116 -3.09 -22.92 1.23
CA GLU A 116 -2.61 -24.29 1.22
C GLU A 116 -2.11 -24.75 2.59
N PRO A 117 -2.07 -26.07 2.88
CA PRO A 117 -1.57 -26.58 4.16
C PRO A 117 -0.16 -26.11 4.51
N GLY A 118 0.72 -25.93 3.54
CA GLY A 118 2.10 -25.46 3.72
C GLY A 118 2.24 -23.98 4.06
N HIS A 119 1.17 -23.20 3.96
CA HIS A 119 1.17 -21.80 4.34
C HIS A 119 0.95 -21.60 5.85
N ILE A 120 0.39 -22.60 6.54
CA ILE A 120 0.01 -22.51 7.96
C ILE A 120 1.06 -23.23 8.78
N ASP A 121 1.84 -22.49 9.55
CA ASP A 121 2.90 -23.03 10.43
C ASP A 121 2.39 -23.49 11.80
N GLY A 122 1.09 -23.30 12.08
CA GLY A 122 0.47 -23.66 13.35
C GLY A 122 0.53 -22.57 14.41
N SER A 123 1.19 -21.46 14.14
CA SER A 123 1.15 -20.28 15.00
C SER A 123 -0.14 -19.52 14.77
N TYR A 124 -0.89 -19.29 15.81
CA TYR A 124 -2.14 -18.54 16.01
C TYR A 124 -2.55 -17.52 14.92
N ASP A 125 -2.87 -18.00 13.72
CA ASP A 125 -3.48 -17.14 12.72
C ASP A 125 -5.03 -17.33 12.75
N LEU A 126 -5.72 -16.47 13.49
CA LEU A 126 -7.13 -16.65 13.86
C LEU A 126 -8.11 -16.64 12.67
N GLY A 127 -7.69 -16.21 11.48
CA GLY A 127 -8.58 -15.98 10.33
C GLY A 127 -8.36 -16.90 9.14
N LEU A 128 -7.19 -17.45 8.96
CA LEU A 128 -6.86 -18.27 7.80
C LEU A 128 -7.18 -19.75 8.03
N ARG A 129 -7.85 -20.36 7.06
CA ARG A 129 -8.20 -21.78 7.09
C ARG A 129 -7.73 -22.46 5.81
N LYS A 130 -7.19 -23.66 5.95
CA LYS A 130 -6.77 -24.53 4.82
C LYS A 130 -7.91 -24.69 3.81
N GLY A 131 -7.58 -24.53 2.53
CA GLY A 131 -8.51 -24.64 1.41
C GLY A 131 -9.35 -23.39 1.14
N GLN A 132 -9.38 -22.43 2.05
CA GLN A 132 -10.12 -21.17 1.89
C GLN A 132 -9.48 -20.31 0.79
N ALA A 133 -10.32 -19.70 -0.06
CA ALA A 133 -9.87 -18.74 -1.07
C ALA A 133 -10.10 -17.30 -0.58
N TRP A 134 -9.12 -16.44 -0.84
CA TRP A 134 -9.15 -15.03 -0.50
C TRP A 134 -8.85 -14.19 -1.75
N ARG A 135 -9.50 -13.05 -1.88
CA ARG A 135 -9.01 -12.03 -2.82
C ARG A 135 -7.69 -11.47 -2.28
N LEU A 136 -6.77 -11.16 -3.17
CA LEU A 136 -5.44 -10.68 -2.80
C LEU A 136 -5.50 -9.40 -1.94
N ASP A 137 -6.32 -8.42 -2.33
CA ASP A 137 -6.49 -7.18 -1.56
C ASP A 137 -6.97 -7.44 -0.13
N GLU A 138 -7.95 -8.33 0.06
CA GLU A 138 -8.49 -8.66 1.37
C GLU A 138 -7.50 -9.46 2.23
N LEU A 139 -6.75 -10.38 1.60
CA LEU A 139 -5.67 -11.11 2.27
C LEU A 139 -4.55 -10.17 2.71
N LEU A 140 -4.20 -9.18 1.89
CA LEU A 140 -3.19 -8.17 2.23
C LEU A 140 -3.67 -7.24 3.36
N LYS A 141 -4.94 -6.81 3.36
CA LYS A 141 -5.55 -6.08 4.49
C LYS A 141 -5.45 -6.88 5.79
N TYR A 142 -5.82 -8.15 5.74
CA TYR A 142 -5.67 -9.07 6.87
C TYR A 142 -4.22 -9.20 7.32
N THR A 143 -3.33 -9.47 6.37
CA THR A 143 -1.89 -9.67 6.60
C THR A 143 -1.24 -8.45 7.26
N LEU A 144 -1.56 -7.24 6.83
CA LEU A 144 -1.00 -6.03 7.43
C LEU A 144 -1.61 -5.71 8.80
N THR A 145 -2.93 -5.86 8.96
CA THR A 145 -3.65 -5.51 10.20
C THR A 145 -3.31 -6.48 11.34
N PHE A 146 -3.47 -7.77 11.09
CA PHE A 146 -3.21 -8.83 12.07
C PHE A 146 -1.72 -9.16 12.19
N SER A 147 -0.93 -8.75 11.22
CA SER A 147 0.48 -9.12 11.08
C SER A 147 0.68 -10.62 10.76
N SER A 148 -0.22 -11.21 9.99
CA SER A 148 -0.23 -12.64 9.63
C SER A 148 1.03 -13.07 8.90
N ASN A 149 1.76 -14.05 9.45
CA ASN A 149 2.87 -14.69 8.76
C ASN A 149 2.34 -15.64 7.67
N ASP A 150 1.32 -16.43 8.01
CA ASP A 150 0.68 -17.36 7.10
C ASP A 150 0.11 -16.64 5.86
N GLY A 151 -0.50 -15.45 6.07
CA GLY A 151 -0.97 -14.61 4.97
C GLY A 151 0.16 -14.13 4.06
N ALA A 152 1.30 -13.73 4.63
CA ALA A 152 2.47 -13.33 3.84
C ALA A 152 3.04 -14.50 3.04
N TYR A 153 3.10 -15.70 3.63
CA TYR A 153 3.53 -16.91 2.92
C TYR A 153 2.55 -17.33 1.84
N ALA A 154 1.25 -17.31 2.11
CA ALA A 154 0.23 -17.64 1.12
C ALA A 154 0.33 -16.73 -0.11
N VAL A 155 0.52 -15.43 0.11
CA VAL A 155 0.72 -14.46 -0.97
C VAL A 155 1.98 -14.76 -1.78
N ALA A 156 3.12 -14.93 -1.11
CA ALA A 156 4.40 -15.15 -1.78
C ALA A 156 4.42 -16.45 -2.59
N ASP A 157 3.97 -17.55 -1.96
CA ASP A 157 4.01 -18.88 -2.56
C ASP A 157 3.03 -19.00 -3.74
N SER A 158 1.83 -18.38 -3.62
CA SER A 158 0.81 -18.47 -4.67
C SER A 158 1.11 -17.60 -5.89
N LEU A 159 1.79 -16.46 -5.73
CA LEU A 159 2.04 -15.53 -6.84
C LEU A 159 3.26 -15.92 -7.68
N LEU A 160 4.39 -16.18 -7.04
CA LEU A 160 5.66 -16.43 -7.73
C LEU A 160 6.42 -17.65 -7.19
N GLY A 161 5.98 -18.21 -6.05
CA GLY A 161 6.82 -19.08 -5.23
C GLY A 161 7.77 -18.27 -4.35
N ARG A 162 8.01 -18.75 -3.12
CA ARG A 162 8.68 -17.96 -2.05
C ARG A 162 10.02 -17.37 -2.48
N ARG A 163 10.87 -18.17 -3.09
CA ARG A 163 12.22 -17.75 -3.51
C ARG A 163 12.16 -16.61 -4.53
N GLU A 164 11.34 -16.75 -5.57
CA GLU A 164 11.22 -15.75 -6.62
C GLU A 164 10.53 -14.50 -6.11
N PHE A 165 9.55 -14.66 -5.21
CA PHE A 165 8.87 -13.53 -4.58
C PHE A 165 9.84 -12.68 -3.73
N ILE A 166 10.73 -13.32 -2.95
CA ILE A 166 11.78 -12.62 -2.18
C ILE A 166 12.73 -11.89 -3.12
N ALA A 167 13.16 -12.53 -4.22
CA ALA A 167 14.00 -11.86 -5.22
C ALA A 167 13.28 -10.63 -5.81
N ARG A 168 11.97 -10.74 -6.05
CA ARG A 168 11.14 -9.63 -6.51
C ARG A 168 11.01 -8.52 -5.47
N MET A 169 10.85 -8.84 -4.17
CA MET A 169 10.84 -7.84 -3.08
C MET A 169 12.11 -6.99 -3.09
N ASN A 170 13.27 -7.62 -3.22
CA ASN A 170 14.55 -6.91 -3.29
C ASN A 170 14.68 -6.07 -4.57
N THR A 171 14.17 -6.57 -5.71
CA THR A 171 14.14 -5.80 -6.97
C THR A 171 13.23 -4.57 -6.85
N VAL A 172 12.05 -4.72 -6.25
CA VAL A 172 11.11 -3.60 -6.02
C VAL A 172 11.72 -2.57 -5.08
N ALA A 173 12.35 -3.00 -3.98
CA ALA A 173 13.04 -2.10 -3.06
C ALA A 173 14.13 -1.29 -3.77
N ALA A 174 14.98 -1.95 -4.54
CA ALA A 174 16.04 -1.30 -5.33
C ALA A 174 15.45 -0.33 -6.37
N GLY A 175 14.32 -0.68 -7.01
CA GLY A 175 13.61 0.18 -7.96
C GLY A 175 13.10 1.48 -7.35
N TYR A 176 12.79 1.48 -6.07
CA TYR A 176 12.45 2.69 -5.30
C TYR A 176 13.65 3.40 -4.67
N GLY A 177 14.86 2.90 -4.88
CA GLY A 177 16.09 3.45 -4.31
C GLY A 177 16.23 3.24 -2.81
N LEU A 178 15.61 2.18 -2.26
CA LEU A 178 15.65 1.83 -0.84
C LEU A 178 16.79 0.84 -0.55
N ASP A 179 17.55 1.09 0.51
CA ASP A 179 18.57 0.16 1.01
C ASP A 179 17.94 -0.84 2.00
N LEU A 180 16.99 -1.61 1.48
CA LEU A 180 16.27 -2.65 2.20
C LEU A 180 16.65 -4.02 1.64
N VAL A 181 16.86 -5.00 2.51
CA VAL A 181 17.18 -6.37 2.12
C VAL A 181 16.21 -7.33 2.80
N PHE A 182 15.62 -8.23 2.02
CA PHE A 182 14.64 -9.21 2.47
C PHE A 182 15.11 -10.62 2.14
N THR A 183 14.92 -11.53 3.10
CA THR A 183 15.19 -12.97 3.00
C THR A 183 13.96 -13.81 3.32
N ASP A 184 12.92 -13.17 3.88
CA ASP A 184 11.66 -13.79 4.27
C ASP A 184 10.49 -12.83 4.01
N PRO A 185 9.33 -13.26 3.41
CA PRO A 185 8.21 -12.36 3.11
C PRO A 185 7.40 -11.94 4.34
N ALA A 186 7.50 -12.68 5.45
CA ALA A 186 6.89 -12.31 6.72
C ALA A 186 7.81 -11.46 7.61
N GLY A 187 9.12 -11.48 7.32
CA GLY A 187 10.16 -10.83 8.09
C GLY A 187 10.56 -11.62 9.35
N LEU A 188 10.34 -12.94 9.33
CA LEU A 188 10.80 -13.82 10.39
C LEU A 188 12.29 -14.12 10.24
N ASP A 189 12.98 -14.08 11.38
CA ASP A 189 14.40 -14.44 11.44
C ASP A 189 14.55 -15.96 11.50
N GLU A 190 15.59 -16.50 10.85
CA GLU A 190 15.94 -17.92 10.90
C GLU A 190 17.36 -18.06 11.46
N GLY A 191 17.48 -18.46 12.73
CA GLY A 191 18.75 -18.40 13.46
C GLY A 191 19.30 -16.98 13.49
N ASP A 192 20.52 -16.79 12.96
CA ASP A 192 21.16 -15.48 12.86
C ASP A 192 20.83 -14.73 11.54
N VAL A 193 20.03 -15.33 10.67
CA VAL A 193 19.63 -14.73 9.39
C VAL A 193 18.39 -13.88 9.61
N LEU A 194 18.52 -12.57 9.37
CA LEU A 194 17.42 -11.62 9.52
C LEU A 194 16.43 -11.77 8.36
N GLY A 195 15.13 -11.91 8.63
CA GLY A 195 14.07 -11.99 7.63
C GLY A 195 13.91 -10.70 6.81
N GLY A 196 14.31 -9.57 7.39
CA GLY A 196 14.39 -8.29 6.71
C GLY A 196 15.26 -7.30 7.48
N LYS A 197 16.01 -6.45 6.77
CA LYS A 197 16.85 -5.41 7.39
C LYS A 197 16.83 -4.12 6.57
N GLY A 198 17.01 -3.00 7.26
CA GLY A 198 17.07 -1.68 6.68
C GLY A 198 17.07 -0.58 7.72
N SER A 199 17.06 0.67 7.30
CA SER A 199 17.10 1.83 8.19
C SER A 199 15.72 2.39 8.50
N ALA A 200 15.60 3.19 9.55
CA ALA A 200 14.36 3.90 9.86
C ALA A 200 13.97 4.88 8.74
N TYR A 201 14.97 5.46 8.05
CA TYR A 201 14.76 6.32 6.90
C TYR A 201 14.13 5.55 5.74
N ASP A 202 14.68 4.40 5.37
CA ASP A 202 14.14 3.57 4.29
C ASP A 202 12.71 3.10 4.59
N VAL A 203 12.43 2.75 5.86
CA VAL A 203 11.07 2.37 6.31
C VAL A 203 10.10 3.55 6.20
N ALA A 204 10.50 4.77 6.55
CA ALA A 204 9.64 5.94 6.41
C ALA A 204 9.30 6.21 4.93
N VAL A 205 10.30 6.09 4.03
CA VAL A 205 10.09 6.21 2.58
C VAL A 205 9.21 5.06 2.07
N LEU A 206 9.44 3.81 2.52
CA LEU A 206 8.62 2.65 2.17
C LEU A 206 7.14 2.87 2.55
N MET A 207 6.87 3.38 3.76
CA MET A 207 5.50 3.70 4.20
C MET A 207 4.85 4.79 3.35
N SER A 208 5.61 5.81 2.94
CA SER A 208 5.10 6.86 2.05
C SER A 208 4.76 6.33 0.65
N ILE A 209 5.53 5.36 0.15
CA ILE A 209 5.25 4.64 -1.10
C ILE A 209 3.99 3.80 -0.95
N ALA A 210 3.87 3.03 0.13
CA ALA A 210 2.70 2.20 0.40
C ALA A 210 1.41 3.03 0.50
N ARG A 211 1.48 4.19 1.15
CA ARG A 211 0.37 5.16 1.20
C ARG A 211 -0.09 5.60 -0.19
N ARG A 212 0.82 5.77 -1.13
CA ARG A 212 0.53 6.20 -2.49
C ARG A 212 0.03 5.06 -3.38
N GLU A 213 0.68 3.88 -3.31
CA GLU A 213 0.46 2.79 -4.25
C GLU A 213 -0.69 1.85 -3.81
N ILE A 214 -0.86 1.63 -2.50
CA ILE A 214 -1.84 0.69 -1.93
C ILE A 214 -2.69 1.32 -0.80
N PRO A 215 -3.24 2.54 -0.99
CA PRO A 215 -3.96 3.25 0.08
C PRO A 215 -5.14 2.45 0.65
N GLY A 216 -5.92 1.77 -0.21
CA GLY A 216 -7.07 0.98 0.22
C GLY A 216 -6.71 -0.25 1.07
N ILE A 217 -5.51 -0.82 0.86
CA ILE A 217 -4.99 -1.93 1.67
C ILE A 217 -4.47 -1.37 3.00
N LEU A 218 -3.73 -0.27 2.95
CA LEU A 218 -3.11 0.33 4.11
C LEU A 218 -4.14 0.91 5.10
N GLU A 219 -5.28 1.44 4.60
CA GLU A 219 -6.39 1.97 5.41
C GLU A 219 -6.90 0.96 6.45
N ALA A 220 -6.89 -0.34 6.13
CA ALA A 220 -7.32 -1.37 7.08
C ALA A 220 -6.52 -1.34 8.39
N THR A 221 -5.31 -0.80 8.37
CA THR A 221 -4.39 -0.71 9.51
C THR A 221 -4.57 0.56 10.37
N THR A 222 -5.56 1.40 10.07
CA THR A 222 -5.81 2.66 10.79
C THR A 222 -6.75 2.50 11.99
N LYS A 223 -7.44 1.36 12.11
CA LYS A 223 -8.42 1.08 13.15
C LYS A 223 -7.90 0.00 14.11
N LYS A 224 -8.34 0.03 15.37
CA LYS A 224 -7.99 -1.03 16.35
C LYS A 224 -8.49 -2.41 15.93
N ARG A 225 -9.59 -2.44 15.19
CA ARG A 225 -10.17 -3.65 14.61
C ARG A 225 -10.69 -3.33 13.23
N SER A 226 -10.47 -4.22 12.29
CA SER A 226 -10.92 -4.10 10.91
C SER A 226 -11.87 -5.23 10.53
N THR A 227 -12.58 -5.04 9.44
CA THR A 227 -13.36 -6.08 8.77
C THR A 227 -12.73 -6.32 7.40
N VAL A 228 -12.52 -7.58 7.05
CA VAL A 228 -12.03 -8.01 5.73
C VAL A 228 -13.04 -8.99 5.12
N MET A 229 -13.08 -9.08 3.80
CA MET A 229 -14.01 -9.97 3.11
C MET A 229 -13.35 -11.31 2.81
N THR A 230 -14.03 -12.39 3.12
CA THR A 230 -13.63 -13.76 2.76
C THR A 230 -14.66 -14.37 1.81
N GLU A 231 -14.39 -15.54 1.23
CA GLU A 231 -15.35 -16.27 0.43
C GLU A 231 -16.63 -16.64 1.20
N ASN A 232 -16.56 -16.72 2.54
CA ASN A 232 -17.66 -17.04 3.42
C ASN A 232 -18.37 -15.79 4.00
N GLY A 233 -18.05 -14.60 3.49
CA GLY A 233 -18.56 -13.33 3.95
C GLY A 233 -17.56 -12.53 4.81
N PRO A 234 -18.05 -11.50 5.52
CA PRO A 234 -17.18 -10.60 6.28
C PRO A 234 -16.59 -11.28 7.52
N LEU A 235 -15.29 -11.19 7.68
CA LEU A 235 -14.56 -11.50 8.90
C LEU A 235 -14.36 -10.19 9.67
N SER A 236 -15.21 -9.97 10.67
CA SER A 236 -15.20 -8.74 11.47
C SER A 236 -14.32 -8.89 12.72
N GLY A 237 -13.83 -7.76 13.21
CA GLY A 237 -13.08 -7.72 14.46
C GLY A 237 -11.63 -8.19 14.37
N VAL A 238 -11.06 -8.23 13.18
CA VAL A 238 -9.62 -8.50 12.98
C VAL A 238 -8.80 -7.50 13.80
N PRO A 239 -8.06 -7.95 14.83
CA PRO A 239 -7.34 -7.02 15.69
C PRO A 239 -6.12 -6.45 14.98
N ASN A 240 -5.90 -5.14 15.15
CA ASN A 240 -4.67 -4.50 14.71
C ASN A 240 -3.59 -4.68 15.76
N THR A 241 -2.40 -5.06 15.35
CA THR A 241 -1.24 -5.15 16.26
C THR A 241 -0.81 -3.78 16.79
N ASN A 242 -1.11 -2.69 16.08
CA ASN A 242 -0.89 -1.33 16.57
C ASN A 242 -2.12 -0.80 17.33
N GLN A 243 -2.18 -1.04 18.63
CA GLN A 243 -3.30 -0.56 19.46
C GLN A 243 -3.30 0.98 19.67
N SER A 244 -2.20 1.66 19.34
CA SER A 244 -2.07 3.12 19.50
C SER A 244 -2.77 3.91 18.38
N VAL A 245 -3.21 3.27 17.29
CA VAL A 245 -3.82 3.94 16.12
C VAL A 245 -5.02 4.82 16.49
N ALA A 246 -5.81 4.45 17.50
CA ALA A 246 -6.98 5.23 17.89
C ALA A 246 -6.65 6.61 18.50
N GLY A 247 -5.41 6.84 18.91
CA GLY A 247 -4.96 8.13 19.47
C GLY A 247 -4.25 9.02 18.45
N ILE A 248 -4.10 8.56 17.19
CA ILE A 248 -3.37 9.28 16.15
C ILE A 248 -4.38 9.86 15.16
N ILE A 249 -4.57 11.18 15.20
CA ILE A 249 -5.48 11.88 14.29
C ILE A 249 -4.86 11.93 12.90
N GLY A 250 -5.65 11.60 11.87
CA GLY A 250 -5.22 11.67 10.48
C GLY A 250 -4.30 10.53 10.04
N ILE A 251 -4.19 9.46 10.84
CA ILE A 251 -3.40 8.28 10.45
C ILE A 251 -3.98 7.64 9.17
N GLU A 252 -3.13 7.39 8.20
CA GLU A 252 -3.48 6.77 6.93
C GLU A 252 -2.96 5.32 6.81
N GLY A 253 -2.05 4.93 7.70
CA GLY A 253 -1.56 3.57 7.77
C GLY A 253 -0.63 3.31 8.93
N SER A 254 -0.50 2.05 9.33
CA SER A 254 0.43 1.65 10.38
C SER A 254 0.92 0.22 10.22
N LYS A 255 2.09 -0.08 10.75
CA LYS A 255 2.60 -1.45 10.91
C LYS A 255 3.49 -1.57 12.13
N THR A 256 3.32 -2.66 12.88
CA THR A 256 4.22 -3.05 13.95
C THR A 256 5.03 -4.28 13.55
N GLY A 257 6.11 -4.54 14.25
CA GLY A 257 6.91 -5.75 14.12
C GLY A 257 7.61 -6.09 15.44
N TYR A 258 7.81 -7.37 15.67
CA TYR A 258 8.61 -7.89 16.77
C TYR A 258 9.26 -9.22 16.35
N THR A 259 10.52 -9.35 16.61
CA THR A 259 11.28 -10.62 16.75
C THR A 259 12.28 -10.43 17.87
N ASP A 260 12.84 -11.50 18.38
CA ASP A 260 13.84 -11.41 19.48
C ASP A 260 15.08 -10.60 19.04
N LEU A 261 15.48 -10.70 17.77
CA LEU A 261 16.61 -9.93 17.23
C LEU A 261 16.24 -8.47 16.95
N ALA A 262 15.00 -8.22 16.54
CA ALA A 262 14.55 -6.88 16.23
C ALA A 262 14.18 -6.07 17.49
N GLY A 263 13.48 -6.68 18.47
CA GLY A 263 12.72 -5.97 19.48
C GLY A 263 11.49 -5.25 18.85
N ASP A 264 10.88 -4.33 19.58
CA ASP A 264 9.72 -3.60 19.09
C ASP A 264 10.05 -2.69 17.90
N ARG A 265 9.22 -2.79 16.87
CA ARG A 265 9.24 -1.95 15.66
C ARG A 265 7.86 -1.35 15.43
N LYS A 266 7.82 -0.07 15.03
CA LYS A 266 6.57 0.62 14.67
C LYS A 266 6.81 1.64 13.58
N SER A 267 5.92 1.69 12.60
CA SER A 267 5.83 2.75 11.62
C SER A 267 4.38 3.18 11.45
N VAL A 268 4.18 4.49 11.22
CA VAL A 268 2.87 5.10 10.93
C VAL A 268 3.04 6.15 9.84
N VAL A 269 2.00 6.37 9.06
CA VAL A 269 1.90 7.40 8.03
C VAL A 269 0.50 8.01 8.03
#